data_ca0b752b618c7ba016c7e61618cc64c4
#
_entry.id   ca0b752b618c7ba016c7e61618cc64c4
#
_cell.length_a   1.000
_cell.length_b   1.000
_cell.length_c   1.000
_cell.angle_alpha   90.00
_cell.angle_beta   90.00
_cell.angle_gamma   90.00
#
_symmetry.space_group_name_H-M   'P 1'
#
loop_
_entity.id
_entity.type
_entity.pdbx_description
1 polymer ?
#
loop_
_entity_poly.entity_id
_entity_poly.type
_entity_poly.pdbx_seq_one_letter_code
_entity_poly.pdbx_strand_id
1 'polypeptide(L)'
;MARFAVELVYGEDQEHRLRVRPAHREYSRGLAERGVLLAGGPFADQTGALIIYEAADRDELQKILDADPYTEAGVIAKTTIREWELVTGSWL
;
A
#
# COMPACT_ATOMS: atom_id res chain seq x y z
N MET A 1 -9.81 -14.07 -6.86
CA MET A 1 -8.96 -13.06 -6.22
C MET A 1 -9.69 -11.73 -6.27
N ALA A 2 -9.65 -10.99 -5.20
CA ALA A 2 -10.24 -9.66 -5.12
C ALA A 2 -9.17 -8.59 -5.26
N ARG A 3 -9.54 -7.43 -5.78
CA ARG A 3 -8.66 -6.26 -5.83
C ARG A 3 -9.14 -5.25 -4.81
N PHE A 4 -8.18 -4.58 -4.18
CA PHE A 4 -8.46 -3.60 -3.14
C PHE A 4 -7.70 -2.32 -3.41
N ALA A 5 -8.42 -1.20 -3.32
CA ALA A 5 -7.81 0.12 -3.33
C ALA A 5 -7.55 0.52 -1.88
N VAL A 6 -6.28 0.76 -1.56
CA VAL A 6 -5.86 1.10 -0.21
C VAL A 6 -5.28 2.51 -0.21
N GLU A 7 -5.89 3.39 0.56
CA GLU A 7 -5.40 4.74 0.73
C GLU A 7 -4.76 4.86 2.11
N LEU A 8 -3.53 5.31 2.13
CA LEU A 8 -2.76 5.51 3.35
C LEU A 8 -2.59 6.99 3.60
N VAL A 9 -2.75 7.40 4.87
CA VAL A 9 -2.39 8.75 5.32
C VAL A 9 -1.17 8.61 6.22
N TYR A 10 -0.09 9.33 5.91
CA TYR A 10 1.13 9.30 6.71
C TYR A 10 0.95 10.11 8.00
N GLY A 11 1.65 9.66 9.05
CA GLY A 11 1.80 10.45 10.25
C GLY A 11 2.67 11.68 10.02
N GLU A 12 2.78 12.52 11.04
CA GLU A 12 3.44 13.82 10.91
C GLU A 12 4.97 13.77 10.92
N ASP A 13 5.56 12.65 11.39
CA ASP A 13 7.02 12.52 11.49
C ASP A 13 7.63 12.12 10.15
N GLN A 14 7.90 13.13 9.32
CA GLN A 14 8.46 12.92 8.00
C GLN A 14 9.86 12.30 8.05
N GLU A 15 10.69 12.71 8.99
CA GLU A 15 12.05 12.15 9.10
C GLU A 15 12.03 10.66 9.38
N HIS A 16 11.13 10.25 10.28
CA HIS A 16 10.94 8.84 10.61
C HIS A 16 10.48 8.05 9.38
N ARG A 17 9.49 8.58 8.65
CA ARG A 17 9.00 7.97 7.43
C ARG A 17 10.12 7.79 6.41
N LEU A 18 10.95 8.81 6.21
CA LEU A 18 12.04 8.74 5.25
C LEU A 18 13.11 7.72 5.64
N ARG A 19 13.34 7.52 6.94
CA ARG A 19 14.27 6.48 7.42
C ARG A 19 13.74 5.07 7.15
N VAL A 20 12.43 4.86 7.26
CA VAL A 20 11.79 3.55 7.07
C VAL A 20 11.54 3.26 5.59
N ARG A 21 11.48 4.29 4.75
CA ARG A 21 11.10 4.19 3.33
C ARG A 21 11.89 3.14 2.53
N PRO A 22 13.20 3.00 2.67
CA PRO A 22 13.92 1.97 1.90
C PRO A 22 13.42 0.56 2.17
N ALA A 23 13.14 0.21 3.43
CA ALA A 23 12.60 -1.10 3.79
C ALA A 23 11.18 -1.28 3.24
N HIS A 24 10.34 -0.25 3.32
CA HIS A 24 9.00 -0.27 2.75
C HIS A 24 9.05 -0.49 1.24
N ARG A 25 9.93 0.20 0.52
CA ARG A 25 10.07 0.06 -0.93
C ARG A 25 10.54 -1.33 -1.33
N GLU A 26 11.44 -1.91 -0.57
CA GLU A 26 11.91 -3.27 -0.81
C GLU A 26 10.78 -4.28 -0.63
N TYR A 27 9.99 -4.14 0.43
CA TYR A 27 8.81 -4.96 0.68
C TYR A 27 7.81 -4.84 -0.46
N SER A 28 7.51 -3.60 -0.88
CA SER A 28 6.56 -3.33 -1.97
C SER A 28 7.04 -3.90 -3.30
N ARG A 29 8.33 -3.81 -3.59
CA ARG A 29 8.91 -4.38 -4.80
C ARG A 29 8.71 -5.89 -4.84
N GLY A 30 8.93 -6.57 -3.72
CA GLY A 30 8.70 -8.02 -3.61
C GLY A 30 7.23 -8.39 -3.85
N LEU A 31 6.30 -7.60 -3.33
CA LEU A 31 4.88 -7.80 -3.59
C LEU A 31 4.53 -7.60 -5.07
N ALA A 32 5.13 -6.60 -5.71
CA ALA A 32 4.90 -6.34 -7.13
C ALA A 32 5.43 -7.49 -8.00
N GLU A 33 6.59 -8.02 -7.67
CA GLU A 33 7.16 -9.17 -8.38
C GLU A 33 6.28 -10.42 -8.29
N ARG A 34 5.56 -10.58 -7.17
CA ARG A 34 4.65 -11.72 -6.98
C ARG A 34 3.24 -11.46 -7.52
N GLY A 35 2.98 -10.29 -8.09
CA GLY A 35 1.67 -9.92 -8.61
C GLY A 35 0.65 -9.59 -7.54
N VAL A 36 1.08 -9.31 -6.32
CA VAL A 36 0.20 -8.93 -5.20
C VAL A 36 -0.05 -7.43 -5.19
N LEU A 37 0.99 -6.63 -5.41
CA LEU A 37 0.86 -5.18 -5.56
C LEU A 37 0.82 -4.87 -7.06
N LEU A 38 -0.33 -4.39 -7.54
CA LEU A 38 -0.56 -4.16 -8.97
C LEU A 38 -0.08 -2.78 -9.41
N ALA A 39 -0.29 -1.77 -8.58
CA ALA A 39 0.13 -0.41 -8.83
C ALA A 39 0.13 0.35 -7.50
N GLY A 40 1.00 1.31 -7.34
CA GLY A 40 1.01 2.10 -6.13
C GLY A 40 2.00 3.25 -6.21
N GLY A 41 1.75 4.27 -5.41
CA GLY A 41 2.64 5.41 -5.30
C GLY A 41 2.12 6.46 -4.35
N PRO A 42 3.00 7.36 -3.91
CA PRO A 42 2.59 8.44 -3.04
C PRO A 42 1.77 9.49 -3.80
N PHE A 43 0.88 10.15 -3.07
CA PHE A 43 0.23 11.34 -3.63
C PHE A 43 1.26 12.44 -3.87
N ALA A 44 1.00 13.29 -4.85
CA ALA A 44 1.95 14.34 -5.25
C ALA A 44 2.31 15.28 -4.10
N ASP A 45 1.40 15.50 -3.16
CA ASP A 45 1.64 16.34 -1.98
C ASP A 45 2.37 15.62 -0.84
N GLN A 46 2.70 14.34 -1.02
CA GLN A 46 3.45 13.52 -0.04
C GLN A 46 2.72 13.31 1.29
N THR A 47 1.40 13.44 1.31
CA THR A 47 0.61 13.25 2.54
C THR A 47 0.18 11.80 2.77
N GLY A 48 0.28 10.98 1.74
CA GLY A 48 -0.14 9.58 1.80
C GLY A 48 0.14 8.88 0.48
N ALA A 49 -0.51 7.75 0.28
CA ALA A 49 -0.31 6.92 -0.91
C ALA A 49 -1.60 6.22 -1.29
N LEU A 50 -1.68 5.86 -2.57
CA LEU A 50 -2.72 4.97 -3.09
C LEU A 50 -2.05 3.72 -3.62
N ILE A 51 -2.53 2.55 -3.22
CA ILE A 51 -1.96 1.27 -3.63
C ILE A 51 -3.11 0.32 -3.99
N ILE A 52 -2.93 -0.39 -5.10
CA ILE A 52 -3.89 -1.41 -5.54
C ILE A 52 -3.26 -2.77 -5.31
N TYR A 53 -3.91 -3.59 -4.47
CA TYR A 53 -3.48 -4.95 -4.16
C TYR A 53 -4.45 -5.96 -4.72
N GLU A 54 -3.94 -7.15 -5.02
CA GLU A 54 -4.75 -8.33 -5.31
C GLU A 54 -4.51 -9.35 -4.21
N ALA A 55 -5.59 -9.83 -3.59
CA ALA A 55 -5.53 -10.79 -2.49
C ALA A 55 -6.75 -11.69 -2.54
N ALA A 56 -6.68 -12.83 -1.87
CA ALA A 56 -7.80 -13.78 -1.85
C ALA A 56 -9.03 -13.16 -1.17
N ASP A 57 -8.82 -12.43 -0.07
CA ASP A 57 -9.87 -11.79 0.70
C ASP A 57 -9.27 -10.66 1.56
N ARG A 58 -10.14 -10.03 2.33
CA ARG A 58 -9.75 -8.92 3.21
C ARG A 58 -8.78 -9.35 4.31
N ASP A 59 -8.92 -10.56 4.82
CA ASP A 59 -8.03 -11.06 5.88
C ASP A 59 -6.61 -11.25 5.36
N GLU A 60 -6.46 -11.78 4.14
CA GLU A 60 -5.14 -11.89 3.51
C GLU A 60 -4.54 -10.50 3.27
N LEU A 61 -5.34 -9.55 2.78
CA LEU A 61 -4.87 -8.17 2.60
C LEU A 61 -4.38 -7.57 3.91
N GLN A 62 -5.10 -7.80 5.01
CA GLN A 62 -4.70 -7.27 6.31
C GLN A 62 -3.33 -7.80 6.74
N LYS A 63 -3.05 -9.07 6.49
CA LYS A 63 -1.72 -9.66 6.76
C LYS A 63 -0.63 -9.00 5.94
N ILE A 64 -0.92 -8.70 4.67
CA ILE A 64 0.02 -8.01 3.77
C ILE A 64 0.33 -6.61 4.31
N LEU A 65 -0.69 -5.87 4.72
CA LEU A 65 -0.53 -4.53 5.27
C LEU A 65 0.22 -4.54 6.61
N ASP A 66 -0.09 -5.52 7.47
CA ASP A 66 0.55 -5.64 8.78
C ASP A 66 2.05 -5.94 8.66
N ALA A 67 2.46 -6.63 7.61
CA ALA A 67 3.87 -6.98 7.37
C ALA A 67 4.67 -5.84 6.72
N ASP A 68 4.01 -4.77 6.28
CA ASP A 68 4.69 -3.63 5.68
C ASP A 68 5.52 -2.90 6.76
N PRO A 69 6.81 -2.64 6.52
CA PRO A 69 7.63 -1.88 7.46
C PRO A 69 7.05 -0.54 7.89
N TYR A 70 6.28 0.14 7.04
CA TYR A 70 5.59 1.37 7.42
C TYR A 70 4.56 1.13 8.53
N THR A 71 3.83 0.04 8.46
CA THR A 71 2.83 -0.30 9.48
C THR A 71 3.51 -0.60 10.82
N GLU A 72 4.52 -1.46 10.79
CA GLU A 72 5.25 -1.86 11.99
C GLU A 72 5.93 -0.67 12.67
N ALA A 73 6.47 0.24 11.89
CA ALA A 73 7.18 1.43 12.41
C ALA A 73 6.24 2.56 12.83
N GLY A 74 4.93 2.41 12.65
CA GLY A 74 3.98 3.46 13.04
C GLY A 74 3.96 4.67 12.12
N VAL A 75 4.37 4.50 10.86
CA VAL A 75 4.40 5.58 9.88
C VAL A 75 3.00 5.98 9.41
N ILE A 76 2.07 5.02 9.41
CA ILE A 76 0.73 5.21 8.84
C ILE A 76 -0.24 5.67 9.91
N ALA A 77 -0.83 6.85 9.73
CA ALA A 77 -1.82 7.41 10.64
C ALA A 77 -3.23 6.85 10.39
N LYS A 78 -3.57 6.58 9.12
CA LYS A 78 -4.90 6.11 8.76
C LYS A 78 -4.81 5.24 7.52
N THR A 79 -5.60 4.16 7.50
CA THR A 79 -5.71 3.25 6.35
C THR A 79 -7.17 3.12 5.97
N THR A 80 -7.49 3.36 4.70
CA THR A 80 -8.83 3.16 4.15
C THR A 80 -8.75 2.07 3.10
N ILE A 81 -9.56 1.03 3.23
CA ILE A 81 -9.57 -0.13 2.34
C ILE A 81 -10.93 -0.24 1.68
N ARG A 82 -10.93 -0.33 0.35
CA ARG A 82 -12.16 -0.58 -0.41
C ARG A 82 -11.89 -1.65 -1.44
N GLU A 83 -12.79 -2.62 -1.56
CA GLU A 83 -12.73 -3.56 -2.67
C GLU A 83 -13.06 -2.79 -3.95
N TRP A 84 -12.30 -3.05 -5.01
CA TRP A 84 -12.35 -2.25 -6.22
C TRP A 84 -12.34 -3.14 -7.47
N GLU A 85 -13.17 -2.80 -8.44
CA GLU A 85 -13.24 -3.51 -9.71
C GLU A 85 -12.67 -2.63 -10.82
N LEU A 86 -11.60 -3.10 -11.46
CA LEU A 86 -11.01 -2.43 -12.61
C LEU A 86 -11.72 -2.90 -13.85
N VAL A 87 -12.52 -2.03 -14.47
CA VAL A 87 -13.38 -2.42 -15.61
C VAL A 87 -13.01 -1.73 -16.91
N THR A 88 -12.33 -0.59 -16.88
CA THR A 88 -11.98 0.17 -18.08
C THR A 88 -10.71 0.97 -17.86
N GLY A 89 -9.99 1.21 -18.93
CA GLY A 89 -8.77 2.01 -18.88
C GLY A 89 -7.62 1.33 -19.60
N SER A 90 -6.55 2.10 -19.77
CA SER A 90 -5.37 1.62 -20.51
C SER A 90 -4.56 0.58 -19.75
N TRP A 91 -4.84 0.34 -18.48
CA TRP A 91 -4.19 -0.73 -17.70
C TRP A 91 -4.78 -2.11 -18.00
N LEU A 92 -5.88 -2.18 -18.74
CA LEU A 92 -6.52 -3.46 -19.10
C LEU A 92 -5.94 -4.09 -20.34
#